data_3203b5a3594aba1aadb19cfaee9b82c8
#
_entry.id   3203b5a3594aba1aadb19cfaee9b82c8
#
_cell.length_a   1.000
_cell.length_b   1.000
_cell.length_c   1.000
_cell.angle_alpha   90.00
_cell.angle_beta   90.00
_cell.angle_gamma   90.00
#
_symmetry.space_group_name_H-M   'P 1'
#
loop_
_entity.id
_entity.type
_entity.pdbx_description
1 polymer ?
#
loop_
_entity_poly.entity_id
_entity_poly.type
_entity_poly.pdbx_seq_one_letter_code
_entity_poly.pdbx_strand_id
1 'polypeptide(L)'
;MSKTQHKVNIIPLGGLGEIGKNMTAFRYGDDIILVDAGLMFPEEDMLGIDLVIPDITYLLENKDKVRAIFLTHGHEDHIGALPYVMKQINVPVYGTALTLGILQGRLKENGVSADNCHVIKPGDKISAGAFKLGFMRVNHSIPDAIALAIRTPVGLIIHTGDFKFDQTPVDGQVTEFNRFAEYGDEGVLLLMADSTNAERPGYTPSEKMVGQTFDDEFRYAKNRIIVATFSSNVHRIQQIVDSAVRYKRKVAVIGRSMVNVVNISIELGYLKVPEGVLIDVDETSNYQPSQIVIITTGSQGEPMSALTRMANNDHKKVEILPGDTVIISATPIPGNEKLVSRTIDNLYKLGADVIYEKSNGVHVSGHASQEEIKMMHNLVRPKFFMPVHGEYRHLVKHAQLAQSLGMPRENIVIGENGAVIELTRNSIGISGRVPAGKILVDGLGVGDVGNIVLRDRRQLSQDGIMIVVVTIEKNTCNIVSGPDIVSRGFVYVREAEDLMETAKEKVEQALDKCAENNVTEWSVLKGAIRDSLGRFLYEKTRRRPMILPIIMEV
;
A
#
# COMPACT_ATOMS: atom_id res chain seq x y z
N MET A 1 -40.11 10.53 -26.69
CA MET A 1 -39.40 9.47 -25.96
C MET A 1 -37.91 9.79 -26.03
N SER A 2 -37.31 10.28 -24.95
CA SER A 2 -35.84 10.49 -24.86
C SER A 2 -35.19 9.12 -25.08
N LYS A 3 -34.34 8.98 -26.12
CA LYS A 3 -33.48 7.80 -26.28
C LYS A 3 -32.59 7.75 -25.06
N THR A 4 -32.88 6.87 -24.12
CA THR A 4 -31.99 6.59 -22.98
C THR A 4 -30.64 6.21 -23.58
N GLN A 5 -29.71 7.12 -23.55
CA GLN A 5 -28.39 6.88 -24.10
C GLN A 5 -27.73 5.82 -23.22
N HIS A 6 -27.50 4.63 -23.75
CA HIS A 6 -26.82 3.55 -23.02
C HIS A 6 -25.42 4.01 -22.68
N LYS A 7 -25.11 4.06 -21.38
CA LYS A 7 -23.82 4.51 -20.85
C LYS A 7 -23.35 3.61 -19.72
N VAL A 8 -22.05 3.46 -19.58
CA VAL A 8 -21.38 2.88 -18.41
C VAL A 8 -20.69 4.00 -17.66
N ASN A 9 -20.88 4.03 -16.36
CA ASN A 9 -20.10 4.90 -15.48
C ASN A 9 -18.94 4.09 -14.88
N ILE A 10 -17.73 4.60 -15.07
CA ILE A 10 -16.51 4.07 -14.48
C ILE A 10 -16.12 5.03 -13.35
N ILE A 11 -15.98 4.50 -12.15
CA ILE A 11 -15.82 5.29 -10.92
C ILE A 11 -14.62 4.75 -10.15
N PRO A 12 -13.45 5.31 -10.36
CA PRO A 12 -12.28 4.99 -9.55
C PRO A 12 -12.50 5.49 -8.10
N LEU A 13 -12.44 4.61 -7.14
CA LEU A 13 -12.50 4.93 -5.71
C LEU A 13 -11.11 5.00 -5.07
N GLY A 14 -10.10 4.52 -5.78
CA GLY A 14 -8.69 4.56 -5.42
C GLY A 14 -7.80 4.15 -6.57
N GLY A 15 -6.47 4.35 -6.42
CA GLY A 15 -5.45 3.92 -7.40
C GLY A 15 -5.13 4.90 -8.52
N LEU A 16 -5.74 6.10 -8.54
CA LEU A 16 -5.43 7.14 -9.51
C LEU A 16 -4.74 8.33 -8.84
N GLY A 17 -3.59 8.73 -9.38
CA GLY A 17 -2.77 9.81 -8.83
C GLY A 17 -2.02 9.40 -7.56
N GLU A 18 -2.01 8.13 -7.22
CA GLU A 18 -1.37 7.53 -6.04
C GLU A 18 -0.93 6.10 -6.35
N ILE A 19 -0.11 5.51 -5.49
CA ILE A 19 0.24 4.08 -5.52
C ILE A 19 -0.50 3.40 -4.36
N GLY A 20 -1.32 2.40 -4.70
CA GLY A 20 -2.14 1.64 -3.75
C GLY A 20 -3.62 2.00 -3.78
N LYS A 21 -4.40 1.37 -2.92
CA LYS A 21 -5.86 1.50 -2.81
C LYS A 21 -6.62 1.27 -4.12
N ASN A 22 -6.12 0.40 -5.00
CA ASN A 22 -6.78 0.15 -6.28
C ASN A 22 -8.20 -0.36 -6.07
N MET A 23 -9.16 0.39 -6.54
CA MET A 23 -10.58 0.04 -6.51
C MET A 23 -11.33 0.83 -7.57
N THR A 24 -11.96 0.13 -8.51
CA THR A 24 -12.77 0.76 -9.55
C THR A 24 -14.16 0.13 -9.61
N ALA A 25 -15.21 0.95 -9.53
CA ALA A 25 -16.58 0.54 -9.73
C ALA A 25 -17.01 0.79 -11.18
N PHE A 26 -17.70 -0.20 -11.78
CA PHE A 26 -18.32 -0.11 -13.09
C PHE A 26 -19.83 -0.20 -12.89
N ARG A 27 -20.57 0.80 -13.33
CA ARG A 27 -22.04 0.87 -13.20
C ARG A 27 -22.72 0.94 -14.54
N TYR A 28 -23.69 0.07 -14.75
CA TYR A 28 -24.65 0.14 -15.85
C TYR A 28 -26.07 0.00 -15.30
N GLY A 29 -26.86 1.06 -15.35
CA GLY A 29 -28.18 1.09 -14.72
C GLY A 29 -28.13 0.82 -13.21
N ASP A 30 -28.74 -0.28 -12.80
CA ASP A 30 -28.78 -0.73 -11.40
C ASP A 30 -27.79 -1.85 -11.09
N ASP A 31 -26.89 -2.17 -11.98
CA ASP A 31 -25.84 -3.15 -11.73
C ASP A 31 -24.49 -2.48 -11.56
N ILE A 32 -23.77 -2.83 -10.50
CA ILE A 32 -22.42 -2.38 -10.17
C ILE A 32 -21.53 -3.59 -9.97
N ILE A 33 -20.38 -3.61 -10.60
CA ILE A 33 -19.28 -4.52 -10.28
C ILE A 33 -18.07 -3.74 -9.83
N LEU A 34 -17.23 -4.38 -9.01
CA LEU A 34 -15.95 -3.82 -8.55
C LEU A 34 -14.80 -4.59 -9.17
N VAL A 35 -13.75 -3.89 -9.51
CA VAL A 35 -12.44 -4.45 -9.83
C VAL A 35 -11.47 -3.98 -8.76
N ASP A 36 -10.92 -4.96 -8.04
CA ASP A 36 -10.02 -4.83 -6.91
C ASP A 36 -10.62 -4.09 -5.68
N ALA A 37 -9.96 -4.23 -4.55
CA ALA A 37 -10.24 -3.55 -3.29
C ALA A 37 -8.96 -3.51 -2.45
N GLY A 38 -8.03 -2.67 -2.86
CA GLY A 38 -6.69 -2.59 -2.31
C GLY A 38 -6.56 -1.64 -1.13
N LEU A 39 -5.47 -1.80 -0.38
CA LEU A 39 -5.01 -0.86 0.63
C LEU A 39 -3.83 -0.02 0.11
N MET A 40 -3.49 1.02 0.85
CA MET A 40 -2.25 1.79 0.71
C MET A 40 -1.54 1.83 2.07
N PHE A 41 -0.21 1.78 2.07
CA PHE A 41 0.56 2.03 3.28
C PHE A 41 0.52 3.52 3.62
N PRO A 42 0.55 3.89 4.93
CA PRO A 42 0.47 5.29 5.33
C PRO A 42 1.70 6.08 4.87
N GLU A 43 1.51 7.35 4.55
CA GLU A 43 2.56 8.31 4.26
C GLU A 43 3.29 8.74 5.55
N GLU A 44 4.51 9.28 5.45
CA GLU A 44 5.34 9.67 6.62
C GLU A 44 4.63 10.62 7.60
N ASP A 45 3.70 11.41 7.12
CA ASP A 45 2.95 12.37 7.92
C ASP A 45 1.69 11.80 8.59
N MET A 46 1.34 10.56 8.29
CA MET A 46 0.21 9.82 8.89
C MET A 46 0.65 9.06 10.14
N LEU A 47 1.10 9.79 11.15
CA LEU A 47 1.67 9.23 12.39
C LEU A 47 0.70 8.30 13.11
N GLY A 48 1.13 7.06 13.37
CA GLY A 48 0.37 6.05 14.10
C GLY A 48 -0.78 5.42 13.31
N ILE A 49 -0.82 5.61 11.98
CA ILE A 49 -1.76 4.90 11.10
C ILE A 49 -1.11 3.62 10.62
N ASP A 50 -1.85 2.51 10.67
CA ASP A 50 -1.38 1.20 10.23
C ASP A 50 -1.55 1.02 8.73
N LEU A 51 -2.71 1.43 8.18
CA LEU A 51 -3.01 1.33 6.75
C LEU A 51 -4.12 2.30 6.34
N VAL A 52 -4.25 2.50 5.03
CA VAL A 52 -5.24 3.38 4.42
C VAL A 52 -6.09 2.59 3.43
N ILE A 53 -7.41 2.70 3.52
CA ILE A 53 -8.34 2.04 2.61
C ILE A 53 -9.17 3.05 1.82
N PRO A 54 -9.76 2.65 0.67
CA PRO A 54 -10.67 3.51 -0.08
C PRO A 54 -11.92 3.88 0.73
N ASP A 55 -12.42 5.09 0.50
CA ASP A 55 -13.75 5.47 0.96
C ASP A 55 -14.81 4.77 0.10
N ILE A 56 -15.62 3.93 0.72
CA ILE A 56 -16.67 3.14 0.07
C ILE A 56 -18.08 3.72 0.25
N THR A 57 -18.21 4.96 0.67
CA THR A 57 -19.52 5.63 0.90
C THR A 57 -20.44 5.47 -0.32
N TYR A 58 -19.90 5.71 -1.53
CA TYR A 58 -20.67 5.50 -2.77
C TYR A 58 -21.24 4.08 -2.91
N LEU A 59 -20.45 3.06 -2.52
CA LEU A 59 -20.89 1.66 -2.60
C LEU A 59 -21.95 1.35 -1.54
N LEU A 60 -21.82 1.91 -0.34
CA LEU A 60 -22.81 1.74 0.74
C LEU A 60 -24.16 2.36 0.37
N GLU A 61 -24.16 3.54 -0.25
CA GLU A 61 -25.36 4.20 -0.76
C GLU A 61 -26.02 3.41 -1.90
N ASN A 62 -25.28 2.54 -2.58
CA ASN A 62 -25.75 1.71 -3.68
C ASN A 62 -25.60 0.20 -3.42
N LYS A 63 -25.57 -0.22 -2.16
CA LYS A 63 -25.23 -1.59 -1.74
C LYS A 63 -26.05 -2.66 -2.47
N ASP A 64 -27.35 -2.46 -2.62
CA ASP A 64 -28.25 -3.41 -3.25
C ASP A 64 -28.01 -3.60 -4.77
N LYS A 65 -27.20 -2.69 -5.36
CA LYS A 65 -26.82 -2.72 -6.78
C LYS A 65 -25.47 -3.39 -7.02
N VAL A 66 -24.67 -3.61 -6.00
CA VAL A 66 -23.38 -4.29 -6.13
C VAL A 66 -23.61 -5.77 -6.35
N ARG A 67 -23.09 -6.29 -7.48
CA ARG A 67 -23.30 -7.68 -7.90
C ARG A 67 -22.14 -8.60 -7.58
N ALA A 68 -20.91 -8.12 -7.73
CA ALA A 68 -19.71 -8.92 -7.50
C ALA A 68 -18.47 -8.03 -7.40
N ILE A 69 -17.39 -8.61 -6.85
CA ILE A 69 -16.04 -8.06 -6.83
C ILE A 69 -15.12 -9.02 -7.60
N PHE A 70 -14.28 -8.48 -8.48
CA PHE A 70 -13.32 -9.23 -9.28
C PHE A 70 -11.90 -8.77 -8.94
N LEU A 71 -11.04 -9.72 -8.64
CA LEU A 71 -9.67 -9.47 -8.22
C LEU A 71 -8.71 -9.79 -9.35
N THR A 72 -7.79 -8.86 -9.64
CA THR A 72 -6.79 -9.02 -10.69
C THR A 72 -5.63 -9.90 -10.23
N HIS A 73 -5.16 -9.72 -9.01
CA HIS A 73 -4.05 -10.48 -8.41
C HIS A 73 -3.95 -10.25 -6.89
N GLY A 74 -3.03 -10.97 -6.23
CA GLY A 74 -2.97 -11.06 -4.77
C GLY A 74 -2.07 -10.05 -4.05
N HIS A 75 -1.72 -8.91 -4.65
CA HIS A 75 -1.01 -7.84 -3.94
C HIS A 75 -1.92 -7.05 -3.00
N GLU A 76 -1.35 -6.52 -1.93
CA GLU A 76 -2.10 -5.80 -0.88
C GLU A 76 -2.82 -4.56 -1.41
N ASP A 77 -2.23 -3.87 -2.35
CA ASP A 77 -2.83 -2.69 -3.00
C ASP A 77 -3.97 -3.03 -3.99
N HIS A 78 -4.29 -4.33 -4.14
CA HIS A 78 -5.44 -4.85 -4.90
C HIS A 78 -6.44 -5.64 -4.05
N ILE A 79 -6.00 -6.29 -2.95
CA ILE A 79 -6.90 -7.11 -2.12
C ILE A 79 -6.98 -6.67 -0.65
N GLY A 80 -6.06 -5.83 -0.18
CA GLY A 80 -5.87 -5.59 1.25
C GLY A 80 -7.03 -4.89 1.97
N ALA A 81 -7.90 -4.16 1.25
CA ALA A 81 -9.09 -3.54 1.84
C ALA A 81 -10.31 -4.48 1.85
N LEU A 82 -10.25 -5.66 1.19
CA LEU A 82 -11.39 -6.59 1.13
C LEU A 82 -11.97 -6.99 2.49
N PRO A 83 -11.18 -7.26 3.54
CA PRO A 83 -11.75 -7.59 4.84
C PRO A 83 -12.68 -6.48 5.40
N TYR A 84 -12.37 -5.22 5.11
CA TYR A 84 -13.18 -4.07 5.53
C TYR A 84 -14.41 -3.88 4.66
N VAL A 85 -14.26 -4.08 3.35
CA VAL A 85 -15.37 -4.00 2.38
C VAL A 85 -16.39 -5.12 2.62
N MET A 86 -15.93 -6.38 2.76
CA MET A 86 -16.81 -7.55 2.91
C MET A 86 -17.58 -7.55 4.24
N LYS A 87 -17.09 -6.89 5.28
CA LYS A 87 -17.87 -6.66 6.52
C LYS A 87 -19.15 -5.86 6.27
N GLN A 88 -19.14 -4.99 5.25
CA GLN A 88 -20.25 -4.08 4.96
C GLN A 88 -21.02 -4.47 3.71
N ILE A 89 -20.35 -5.06 2.72
CA ILE A 89 -20.91 -5.45 1.42
C ILE A 89 -20.58 -6.92 1.17
N ASN A 90 -21.56 -7.80 1.43
CA ASN A 90 -21.38 -9.24 1.27
C ASN A 90 -21.92 -9.69 -0.10
N VAL A 91 -21.04 -9.71 -1.10
CA VAL A 91 -21.32 -10.14 -2.48
C VAL A 91 -20.29 -11.17 -2.93
N PRO A 92 -20.53 -11.94 -4.01
CA PRO A 92 -19.53 -12.86 -4.55
C PRO A 92 -18.21 -12.16 -4.89
N VAL A 93 -17.09 -12.74 -4.47
CA VAL A 93 -15.72 -12.30 -4.78
C VAL A 93 -15.07 -13.34 -5.68
N TYR A 94 -14.60 -12.93 -6.83
CA TYR A 94 -13.95 -13.79 -7.82
C TYR A 94 -12.47 -13.44 -7.92
N GLY A 95 -11.62 -14.43 -7.81
CA GLY A 95 -10.16 -14.28 -7.96
C GLY A 95 -9.51 -15.59 -8.33
N THR A 96 -8.26 -15.55 -8.74
CA THR A 96 -7.47 -16.75 -9.02
C THR A 96 -7.10 -17.50 -7.76
N ALA A 97 -6.65 -18.74 -7.87
CA ALA A 97 -6.45 -19.63 -6.72
C ALA A 97 -5.44 -19.05 -5.72
N LEU A 98 -4.30 -18.52 -6.20
CA LEU A 98 -3.28 -17.93 -5.32
C LEU A 98 -3.80 -16.63 -4.68
N THR A 99 -4.48 -15.78 -5.47
CA THR A 99 -5.07 -14.52 -4.96
C THR A 99 -6.03 -14.78 -3.82
N LEU A 100 -6.96 -15.73 -4.00
CA LEU A 100 -7.92 -16.09 -2.94
C LEU A 100 -7.27 -16.83 -1.77
N GLY A 101 -6.24 -17.65 -2.01
CA GLY A 101 -5.47 -18.30 -0.96
C GLY A 101 -4.82 -17.27 -0.01
N ILE A 102 -4.18 -16.25 -0.57
CA ILE A 102 -3.57 -15.14 0.20
C ILE A 102 -4.66 -14.37 0.95
N LEU A 103 -5.78 -14.06 0.27
CA LEU A 103 -6.91 -13.34 0.86
C LEU A 103 -7.54 -14.09 2.04
N GLN A 104 -7.67 -15.42 1.99
CA GLN A 104 -8.26 -16.23 3.06
C GLN A 104 -7.58 -16.01 4.41
N GLY A 105 -6.24 -15.92 4.43
CA GLY A 105 -5.49 -15.60 5.64
C GLY A 105 -5.92 -14.25 6.24
N ARG A 106 -6.04 -13.23 5.38
CA ARG A 106 -6.47 -11.88 5.78
C ARG A 106 -7.92 -11.84 6.27
N LEU A 107 -8.83 -12.53 5.58
CA LEU A 107 -10.24 -12.63 6.00
C LEU A 107 -10.35 -13.27 7.37
N LYS A 108 -9.62 -14.38 7.61
CA LYS A 108 -9.60 -15.09 8.89
C LYS A 108 -9.09 -14.19 10.04
N GLU A 109 -7.99 -13.47 9.82
CA GLU A 109 -7.44 -12.52 10.80
C GLU A 109 -8.44 -11.42 11.17
N ASN A 110 -9.30 -11.03 10.24
CA ASN A 110 -10.32 -9.99 10.41
C ASN A 110 -11.71 -10.53 10.81
N GLY A 111 -11.85 -11.84 11.01
CA GLY A 111 -13.12 -12.46 11.38
C GLY A 111 -14.20 -12.41 10.29
N VAL A 112 -13.77 -12.44 9.02
CA VAL A 112 -14.67 -12.42 7.85
C VAL A 112 -14.68 -13.79 7.20
N SER A 113 -15.88 -14.31 6.87
CA SER A 113 -16.02 -15.56 6.12
C SER A 113 -15.54 -15.44 4.68
N ALA A 114 -14.92 -16.50 4.18
CA ALA A 114 -14.52 -16.64 2.78
C ALA A 114 -15.57 -17.43 1.92
N ASP A 115 -16.76 -17.72 2.45
CA ASP A 115 -17.76 -18.57 1.79
C ASP A 115 -18.23 -18.01 0.44
N ASN A 116 -18.19 -16.69 0.26
CA ASN A 116 -18.51 -16.01 -0.99
C ASN A 116 -17.33 -15.82 -1.94
N CYS A 117 -16.16 -16.46 -1.67
CA CYS A 117 -15.00 -16.39 -2.54
C CYS A 117 -15.00 -17.55 -3.54
N HIS A 118 -14.90 -17.24 -4.83
CA HIS A 118 -15.02 -18.19 -5.94
C HIS A 118 -13.76 -18.15 -6.80
N VAL A 119 -13.12 -19.31 -6.95
CA VAL A 119 -11.89 -19.42 -7.78
C VAL A 119 -12.27 -19.36 -9.27
N ILE A 120 -11.54 -18.53 -9.98
CA ILE A 120 -11.58 -18.41 -11.44
C ILE A 120 -10.19 -18.65 -12.03
N LYS A 121 -10.16 -18.91 -13.34
CA LYS A 121 -8.92 -19.10 -14.11
C LYS A 121 -9.01 -18.43 -15.48
N PRO A 122 -7.88 -18.15 -16.14
CA PRO A 122 -7.89 -17.67 -17.52
C PRO A 122 -8.76 -18.52 -18.42
N GLY A 123 -9.60 -17.87 -19.24
CA GLY A 123 -10.57 -18.52 -20.12
C GLY A 123 -11.97 -18.70 -19.54
N ASP A 124 -12.17 -18.61 -18.23
CA ASP A 124 -13.50 -18.64 -17.61
C ASP A 124 -14.33 -17.42 -18.01
N LYS A 125 -15.67 -17.55 -17.88
CA LYS A 125 -16.63 -16.49 -18.18
C LYS A 125 -17.65 -16.40 -17.04
N ILE A 126 -17.79 -15.21 -16.46
CA ILE A 126 -18.75 -14.93 -15.37
C ILE A 126 -19.72 -13.84 -15.81
N SER A 127 -20.99 -13.98 -15.42
CA SER A 127 -22.01 -12.95 -15.60
C SER A 127 -22.41 -12.36 -14.27
N ALA A 128 -22.38 -11.03 -14.15
CA ALA A 128 -22.76 -10.29 -12.96
C ALA A 128 -23.68 -9.11 -13.38
N GLY A 129 -24.98 -9.28 -13.23
CA GLY A 129 -25.97 -8.34 -13.77
C GLY A 129 -25.80 -8.15 -15.28
N ALA A 130 -25.71 -6.90 -15.72
CA ALA A 130 -25.51 -6.53 -17.13
C ALA A 130 -24.10 -6.80 -17.67
N PHE A 131 -23.14 -7.17 -16.80
CA PHE A 131 -21.75 -7.38 -17.16
C PHE A 131 -21.46 -8.85 -17.45
N LYS A 132 -20.63 -9.10 -18.48
CA LYS A 132 -20.06 -10.42 -18.75
C LYS A 132 -18.54 -10.30 -18.80
N LEU A 133 -17.88 -11.03 -17.93
CA LEU A 133 -16.43 -10.96 -17.75
C LEU A 133 -15.75 -12.19 -18.32
N GLY A 134 -14.63 -11.98 -18.99
CA GLY A 134 -13.65 -12.98 -19.37
C GLY A 134 -12.30 -12.62 -18.77
N PHE A 135 -11.46 -13.63 -18.54
CA PHE A 135 -10.20 -13.49 -17.84
C PHE A 135 -9.04 -13.95 -18.71
N MET A 136 -7.96 -13.19 -18.71
CA MET A 136 -6.75 -13.46 -19.49
C MET A 136 -5.54 -13.45 -18.57
N ARG A 137 -4.63 -14.39 -18.76
CA ARG A 137 -3.36 -14.38 -18.02
C ARG A 137 -2.48 -13.23 -18.46
N VAL A 138 -1.90 -12.55 -17.47
CA VAL A 138 -0.80 -11.60 -17.64
C VAL A 138 0.38 -12.00 -16.75
N ASN A 139 1.59 -11.59 -17.11
CA ASN A 139 2.73 -11.70 -16.22
C ASN A 139 2.80 -10.49 -15.30
N HIS A 140 3.13 -10.74 -14.05
CA HIS A 140 3.44 -9.73 -13.05
C HIS A 140 4.51 -10.26 -12.09
N SER A 141 4.79 -9.58 -10.97
CA SER A 141 5.72 -10.05 -9.92
C SER A 141 5.14 -11.17 -9.04
N ILE A 142 3.84 -11.42 -9.14
CA ILE A 142 3.14 -12.52 -8.48
C ILE A 142 2.57 -13.47 -9.55
N PRO A 143 2.60 -14.80 -9.34
CA PRO A 143 1.91 -15.74 -10.23
C PRO A 143 0.41 -15.49 -10.27
N ASP A 144 -0.23 -16.03 -11.30
CA ASP A 144 -1.69 -16.12 -11.39
C ASP A 144 -2.41 -14.76 -11.57
N ALA A 145 -1.67 -13.71 -11.98
CA ALA A 145 -2.24 -12.41 -12.29
C ALA A 145 -3.09 -12.46 -13.59
N ILE A 146 -4.20 -11.74 -13.61
CA ILE A 146 -5.15 -11.70 -14.72
C ILE A 146 -5.54 -10.29 -15.12
N ALA A 147 -5.78 -10.12 -16.41
CA ALA A 147 -6.52 -9.01 -16.99
C ALA A 147 -7.99 -9.39 -17.17
N LEU A 148 -8.86 -8.40 -17.24
CA LEU A 148 -10.31 -8.57 -17.39
C LEU A 148 -10.80 -8.01 -18.72
N ALA A 149 -11.61 -8.80 -19.44
CA ALA A 149 -12.43 -8.35 -20.57
C ALA A 149 -13.86 -8.18 -20.07
N ILE A 150 -14.29 -6.93 -19.88
CA ILE A 150 -15.58 -6.56 -19.32
C ILE A 150 -16.52 -6.17 -20.46
N ARG A 151 -17.42 -7.08 -20.83
CA ARG A 151 -18.46 -6.81 -21.84
C ARG A 151 -19.63 -6.10 -21.19
N THR A 152 -20.01 -5.00 -21.77
CA THR A 152 -21.13 -4.17 -21.34
C THR A 152 -22.09 -3.97 -22.53
N PRO A 153 -23.32 -3.49 -22.29
CA PRO A 153 -24.23 -3.16 -23.39
C PRO A 153 -23.75 -2.04 -24.32
N VAL A 154 -22.74 -1.23 -23.90
CA VAL A 154 -22.15 -0.18 -24.75
C VAL A 154 -20.93 -0.64 -25.52
N GLY A 155 -20.23 -1.65 -25.06
CA GLY A 155 -19.02 -2.18 -25.71
C GLY A 155 -18.13 -2.95 -24.77
N LEU A 156 -16.98 -3.38 -25.28
CA LEU A 156 -15.97 -4.15 -24.58
C LEU A 156 -14.94 -3.20 -23.92
N ILE A 157 -14.69 -3.42 -22.64
CA ILE A 157 -13.64 -2.74 -21.86
C ILE A 157 -12.58 -3.77 -21.53
N ILE A 158 -11.30 -3.44 -21.72
CA ILE A 158 -10.17 -4.23 -21.24
C ILE A 158 -9.56 -3.49 -20.05
N HIS A 159 -9.44 -4.19 -18.92
CA HIS A 159 -8.68 -3.74 -17.75
C HIS A 159 -7.48 -4.68 -17.57
N THR A 160 -6.26 -4.16 -17.70
CA THR A 160 -5.08 -5.03 -17.72
C THR A 160 -4.75 -5.66 -16.37
N GLY A 161 -5.26 -5.08 -15.25
CA GLY A 161 -4.59 -5.26 -13.97
C GLY A 161 -3.15 -4.79 -14.07
N ASP A 162 -2.31 -5.19 -13.16
CA ASP A 162 -0.87 -4.96 -13.21
C ASP A 162 -0.22 -5.99 -14.15
N PHE A 163 0.62 -5.54 -15.06
CA PHE A 163 1.19 -6.43 -16.05
C PHE A 163 2.59 -6.05 -16.51
N LYS A 164 3.30 -7.03 -17.02
CA LYS A 164 4.46 -6.89 -17.91
C LYS A 164 4.40 -7.97 -19.00
N PHE A 165 5.29 -7.90 -19.97
CA PHE A 165 5.45 -8.94 -20.99
C PHE A 165 6.75 -9.71 -20.78
N ASP A 166 6.71 -10.73 -19.94
CA ASP A 166 7.85 -11.62 -19.72
C ASP A 166 7.81 -12.78 -20.74
N GLN A 167 8.77 -12.79 -21.66
CA GLN A 167 8.85 -13.83 -22.71
C GLN A 167 9.45 -15.14 -22.19
N THR A 168 10.08 -15.10 -21.02
CA THR A 168 10.73 -16.26 -20.39
C THR A 168 10.40 -16.32 -18.90
N PRO A 169 9.09 -16.34 -18.53
CA PRO A 169 8.69 -16.34 -17.13
C PRO A 169 9.21 -17.58 -16.40
N VAL A 170 9.37 -17.47 -15.08
CA VAL A 170 9.94 -18.52 -14.23
C VAL A 170 9.09 -19.79 -14.26
N ASP A 171 7.78 -19.65 -14.28
CA ASP A 171 6.80 -20.76 -14.34
C ASP A 171 6.50 -21.24 -15.77
N GLY A 172 7.06 -20.60 -16.80
CA GLY A 172 6.81 -20.90 -18.21
C GLY A 172 5.44 -20.42 -18.73
N GLN A 173 4.66 -19.70 -17.92
CA GLN A 173 3.32 -19.22 -18.28
C GLN A 173 3.40 -17.79 -18.83
N VAL A 174 3.44 -17.62 -20.14
CA VAL A 174 3.48 -16.31 -20.80
C VAL A 174 2.11 -15.63 -20.80
N THR A 175 2.11 -14.30 -20.97
CA THR A 175 0.89 -13.52 -21.22
C THR A 175 0.12 -14.06 -22.43
N GLU A 176 -1.21 -14.15 -22.35
CA GLU A 176 -2.06 -14.65 -23.44
C GLU A 176 -2.24 -13.61 -24.55
N PHE A 177 -1.16 -13.27 -25.27
CA PHE A 177 -1.15 -12.29 -26.37
C PHE A 177 -2.23 -12.52 -27.42
N ASN A 178 -2.49 -13.79 -27.76
CA ASN A 178 -3.52 -14.17 -28.71
C ASN A 178 -4.91 -13.70 -28.27
N ARG A 179 -5.21 -13.78 -26.97
CA ARG A 179 -6.50 -13.33 -26.44
C ARG A 179 -6.66 -11.81 -26.54
N PHE A 180 -5.61 -11.04 -26.24
CA PHE A 180 -5.63 -9.59 -26.41
C PHE A 180 -5.83 -9.21 -27.88
N ALA A 181 -5.16 -9.90 -28.82
CA ALA A 181 -5.33 -9.68 -30.24
C ALA A 181 -6.76 -10.05 -30.72
N GLU A 182 -7.30 -11.19 -30.27
CA GLU A 182 -8.69 -11.61 -30.58
C GLU A 182 -9.70 -10.54 -30.12
N TYR A 183 -9.55 -9.98 -28.90
CA TYR A 183 -10.38 -8.87 -28.43
C TYR A 183 -10.15 -7.59 -29.23
N GLY A 184 -8.91 -7.31 -29.64
CA GLY A 184 -8.59 -6.21 -30.54
C GLY A 184 -9.29 -6.32 -31.89
N ASP A 185 -9.39 -7.54 -32.46
CA ASP A 185 -10.13 -7.81 -33.70
C ASP A 185 -11.66 -7.72 -33.52
N GLU A 186 -12.17 -8.08 -32.35
CA GLU A 186 -13.58 -7.90 -31.99
C GLU A 186 -13.96 -6.41 -31.87
N GLY A 187 -13.02 -5.56 -31.47
CA GLY A 187 -13.21 -4.13 -31.27
C GLY A 187 -13.36 -3.75 -29.81
N VAL A 188 -12.29 -3.21 -29.23
CA VAL A 188 -12.26 -2.73 -27.85
C VAL A 188 -12.68 -1.27 -27.79
N LEU A 189 -13.71 -1.00 -26.97
CA LEU A 189 -14.22 0.35 -26.77
C LEU A 189 -13.31 1.15 -25.85
N LEU A 190 -12.83 0.57 -24.75
CA LEU A 190 -11.95 1.23 -23.77
C LEU A 190 -10.85 0.28 -23.32
N LEU A 191 -9.61 0.78 -23.29
CA LEU A 191 -8.50 0.19 -22.57
C LEU A 191 -8.27 0.96 -21.28
N MET A 192 -8.20 0.25 -20.16
CA MET A 192 -7.71 0.72 -18.87
C MET A 192 -6.43 -0.06 -18.56
N ALA A 193 -5.28 0.62 -18.52
CA ALA A 193 -3.99 -0.06 -18.41
C ALA A 193 -3.08 0.55 -17.36
N ASP A 194 -2.32 -0.33 -16.69
CA ASP A 194 -1.29 -0.01 -15.70
C ASP A 194 -0.28 1.00 -16.23
N SER A 195 0.01 2.01 -15.42
CA SER A 195 0.86 3.14 -15.78
C SER A 195 2.14 3.25 -14.95
N THR A 196 2.37 2.36 -14.00
CA THR A 196 3.43 2.46 -12.98
C THR A 196 4.81 2.71 -13.57
N ASN A 197 5.16 2.07 -14.68
CA ASN A 197 6.44 2.24 -15.36
C ASN A 197 6.36 3.03 -16.68
N ALA A 198 5.33 3.83 -16.91
CA ALA A 198 5.16 4.62 -18.14
C ALA A 198 6.30 5.62 -18.40
N GLU A 199 7.10 5.96 -17.40
CA GLU A 199 8.28 6.81 -17.53
C GLU A 199 9.55 6.03 -17.93
N ARG A 200 9.55 4.69 -17.82
CA ARG A 200 10.73 3.87 -18.08
C ARG A 200 10.82 3.48 -19.56
N PRO A 201 11.90 3.86 -20.26
CA PRO A 201 12.10 3.47 -21.66
C PRO A 201 12.41 1.99 -21.79
N GLY A 202 12.18 1.43 -22.99
CA GLY A 202 12.50 0.05 -23.33
C GLY A 202 11.53 -0.97 -22.74
N TYR A 203 12.06 -2.12 -22.42
CA TYR A 203 11.33 -3.27 -21.89
C TYR A 203 11.70 -3.56 -20.43
N THR A 204 10.77 -4.09 -19.67
CA THR A 204 11.06 -4.64 -18.36
C THR A 204 11.74 -5.99 -18.49
N PRO A 205 12.91 -6.21 -17.86
CA PRO A 205 13.61 -7.50 -17.93
C PRO A 205 12.79 -8.66 -17.38
N SER A 206 13.11 -9.87 -17.84
CA SER A 206 12.52 -11.10 -17.30
C SER A 206 12.92 -11.33 -15.84
N GLU A 207 11.98 -11.83 -15.03
CA GLU A 207 12.25 -12.24 -13.64
C GLU A 207 13.33 -13.32 -13.55
N LYS A 208 13.49 -14.13 -14.59
CA LYS A 208 14.53 -15.18 -14.69
C LYS A 208 15.96 -14.65 -14.59
N MET A 209 16.19 -13.36 -14.93
CA MET A 209 17.52 -12.74 -14.78
C MET A 209 17.95 -12.63 -13.32
N VAL A 210 17.02 -12.45 -12.39
CA VAL A 210 17.32 -12.40 -10.95
C VAL A 210 17.86 -13.74 -10.47
N GLY A 211 17.37 -14.85 -11.03
CA GLY A 211 17.87 -16.19 -10.72
C GLY A 211 19.32 -16.42 -11.12
N GLN A 212 19.81 -15.77 -12.19
CA GLN A 212 21.21 -15.83 -12.56
C GLN A 212 22.09 -15.15 -11.51
N THR A 213 21.67 -14.00 -11.02
CA THR A 213 22.36 -13.30 -9.92
C THR A 213 22.38 -14.15 -8.65
N PHE A 214 21.25 -14.77 -8.28
CA PHE A 214 21.24 -15.69 -7.13
C PHE A 214 22.20 -16.86 -7.33
N ASP A 215 22.28 -17.41 -8.53
CA ASP A 215 23.18 -18.52 -8.82
C ASP A 215 24.66 -18.12 -8.61
N ASP A 216 25.05 -16.94 -9.07
CA ASP A 216 26.40 -16.42 -8.88
C ASP A 216 26.69 -16.14 -7.39
N GLU A 217 25.79 -15.47 -6.68
CA GLU A 217 25.97 -15.17 -5.27
C GLU A 217 26.01 -16.43 -4.39
N PHE A 218 25.14 -17.40 -4.66
CA PHE A 218 25.12 -18.67 -3.92
C PHE A 218 26.37 -19.50 -4.14
N ARG A 219 26.99 -19.39 -5.31
CA ARG A 219 28.25 -20.08 -5.65
C ARG A 219 29.42 -19.60 -4.82
N TYR A 220 29.50 -18.28 -4.57
CA TYR A 220 30.63 -17.66 -3.92
C TYR A 220 30.46 -17.45 -2.42
N ALA A 221 29.23 -17.45 -1.91
CA ALA A 221 28.96 -17.25 -0.49
C ALA A 221 29.54 -18.37 0.39
N LYS A 222 30.44 -18.00 1.30
CA LYS A 222 31.11 -18.96 2.21
C LYS A 222 30.32 -19.23 3.49
N ASN A 223 29.43 -18.32 3.87
CA ASN A 223 28.61 -18.36 5.07
C ASN A 223 27.12 -18.43 4.72
N ARG A 224 26.26 -18.05 5.66
CA ARG A 224 24.82 -17.99 5.45
C ARG A 224 24.46 -16.95 4.39
N ILE A 225 23.36 -17.21 3.71
CA ILE A 225 22.75 -16.27 2.79
C ILE A 225 21.39 -15.86 3.37
N ILE A 226 21.13 -14.57 3.45
CA ILE A 226 19.87 -14.02 3.93
C ILE A 226 19.28 -13.20 2.78
N VAL A 227 18.12 -13.60 2.26
CA VAL A 227 17.47 -12.91 1.14
C VAL A 227 16.20 -12.24 1.62
N ALA A 228 16.16 -10.92 1.57
CA ALA A 228 14.96 -10.13 1.84
C ALA A 228 14.23 -9.81 0.53
N THR A 229 12.95 -10.19 0.45
CA THR A 229 12.11 -9.95 -0.72
C THR A 229 10.66 -9.73 -0.31
N PHE A 230 9.82 -9.29 -1.25
CA PHE A 230 8.37 -9.27 -1.04
C PHE A 230 7.83 -10.69 -0.90
N SER A 231 6.98 -10.91 0.09
CA SER A 231 6.37 -12.24 0.33
C SER A 231 5.50 -12.71 -0.84
N SER A 232 4.88 -11.79 -1.57
CA SER A 232 4.05 -12.08 -2.73
C SER A 232 4.85 -12.49 -3.98
N ASN A 233 6.16 -12.21 -4.04
CA ASN A 233 6.97 -12.57 -5.21
C ASN A 233 7.39 -14.04 -5.18
N VAL A 234 6.41 -14.94 -5.40
CA VAL A 234 6.58 -16.39 -5.35
C VAL A 234 7.59 -16.89 -6.41
N HIS A 235 7.66 -16.23 -7.57
CA HIS A 235 8.64 -16.56 -8.60
C HIS A 235 10.08 -16.35 -8.13
N ARG A 236 10.33 -15.27 -7.38
CA ARG A 236 11.64 -14.99 -6.78
C ARG A 236 11.98 -15.99 -5.69
N ILE A 237 11.00 -16.34 -4.85
CA ILE A 237 11.15 -17.38 -3.82
C ILE A 237 11.49 -18.72 -4.49
N GLN A 238 10.84 -19.08 -5.61
CA GLN A 238 11.18 -20.29 -6.35
C GLN A 238 12.64 -20.29 -6.82
N GLN A 239 13.12 -19.17 -7.37
CA GLN A 239 14.51 -19.06 -7.83
C GLN A 239 15.53 -19.16 -6.68
N ILE A 240 15.18 -18.61 -5.50
CA ILE A 240 16.00 -18.76 -4.28
C ILE A 240 16.05 -20.23 -3.85
N VAL A 241 14.91 -20.92 -3.84
CA VAL A 241 14.84 -22.37 -3.52
C VAL A 241 15.62 -23.20 -4.52
N ASP A 242 15.50 -22.93 -5.81
CA ASP A 242 16.22 -23.64 -6.87
C ASP A 242 17.75 -23.49 -6.72
N SER A 243 18.22 -22.26 -6.41
CA SER A 243 19.63 -22.01 -6.12
C SER A 243 20.06 -22.71 -4.82
N ALA A 244 19.25 -22.68 -3.76
CA ALA A 244 19.55 -23.40 -2.52
C ALA A 244 19.72 -24.92 -2.76
N VAL A 245 18.83 -25.52 -3.53
CA VAL A 245 18.92 -26.96 -3.92
C VAL A 245 20.20 -27.22 -4.68
N ARG A 246 20.53 -26.39 -5.69
CA ARG A 246 21.75 -26.56 -6.53
C ARG A 246 23.02 -26.51 -5.69
N TYR A 247 23.08 -25.63 -4.70
CA TYR A 247 24.24 -25.48 -3.82
C TYR A 247 24.12 -26.25 -2.50
N LYS A 248 23.16 -27.19 -2.40
CA LYS A 248 22.97 -28.11 -1.26
C LYS A 248 22.76 -27.36 0.07
N ARG A 249 22.02 -26.25 0.01
CA ARG A 249 21.67 -25.45 1.18
C ARG A 249 20.23 -25.75 1.65
N LYS A 250 19.99 -25.62 2.95
CA LYS A 250 18.67 -25.67 3.56
C LYS A 250 18.05 -24.28 3.54
N VAL A 251 16.74 -24.20 3.45
CA VAL A 251 15.99 -22.94 3.39
C VAL A 251 15.15 -22.80 4.65
N ALA A 252 15.33 -21.73 5.39
CA ALA A 252 14.45 -21.32 6.47
C ALA A 252 13.66 -20.05 6.06
N VAL A 253 12.41 -19.92 6.49
CA VAL A 253 11.54 -18.80 6.13
C VAL A 253 11.15 -18.03 7.38
N ILE A 254 11.29 -16.70 7.34
CA ILE A 254 11.03 -15.81 8.47
C ILE A 254 10.12 -14.66 8.05
N GLY A 255 9.21 -14.29 8.96
CA GLY A 255 8.20 -13.27 8.76
C GLY A 255 6.82 -13.90 8.53
N ARG A 256 5.82 -13.41 9.27
CA ARG A 256 4.47 -14.01 9.26
C ARG A 256 3.87 -14.07 7.86
N SER A 257 3.90 -12.96 7.12
CA SER A 257 3.37 -12.91 5.75
C SER A 257 4.16 -13.83 4.81
N MET A 258 5.50 -13.90 4.94
CA MET A 258 6.34 -14.78 4.12
C MET A 258 6.01 -16.25 4.36
N VAL A 259 5.92 -16.68 5.61
CA VAL A 259 5.55 -18.06 5.97
C VAL A 259 4.16 -18.41 5.42
N ASN A 260 3.18 -17.53 5.59
CA ASN A 260 1.83 -17.77 5.09
C ASN A 260 1.80 -17.92 3.56
N VAL A 261 2.43 -17.01 2.82
CA VAL A 261 2.43 -17.06 1.35
C VAL A 261 3.22 -18.28 0.83
N VAL A 262 4.35 -18.61 1.44
CA VAL A 262 5.14 -19.80 1.09
C VAL A 262 4.30 -21.07 1.27
N ASN A 263 3.64 -21.25 2.43
CA ASN A 263 2.82 -22.43 2.70
C ASN A 263 1.65 -22.54 1.72
N ILE A 264 0.91 -21.44 1.50
CA ILE A 264 -0.21 -21.42 0.53
C ILE A 264 0.30 -21.73 -0.89
N SER A 265 1.44 -21.17 -1.27
CA SER A 265 2.01 -21.40 -2.61
C SER A 265 2.48 -22.84 -2.82
N ILE A 266 2.98 -23.50 -1.77
CA ILE A 266 3.31 -24.94 -1.80
C ILE A 266 2.02 -25.76 -1.91
N GLU A 267 1.04 -25.49 -1.08
CA GLU A 267 -0.26 -26.20 -1.07
C GLU A 267 -0.97 -26.13 -2.42
N LEU A 268 -0.98 -24.95 -3.04
CA LEU A 268 -1.60 -24.72 -4.34
C LEU A 268 -0.71 -25.10 -5.54
N GLY A 269 0.54 -25.52 -5.31
CA GLY A 269 1.47 -25.98 -6.35
C GLY A 269 2.17 -24.86 -7.15
N TYR A 270 2.09 -23.60 -6.70
CA TYR A 270 2.83 -22.49 -7.30
C TYR A 270 4.31 -22.44 -6.89
N LEU A 271 4.65 -23.01 -5.73
CA LEU A 271 6.01 -23.12 -5.23
C LEU A 271 6.38 -24.60 -5.06
N LYS A 272 7.44 -25.02 -5.73
CA LYS A 272 7.95 -26.41 -5.68
C LYS A 272 9.18 -26.45 -4.79
N VAL A 273 9.08 -27.12 -3.66
CA VAL A 273 10.17 -27.30 -2.70
C VAL A 273 10.43 -28.80 -2.53
N PRO A 274 11.62 -29.32 -2.89
CA PRO A 274 11.96 -30.71 -2.65
C PRO A 274 11.93 -31.06 -1.16
N GLU A 275 11.59 -32.30 -0.84
CA GLU A 275 11.54 -32.80 0.53
C GLU A 275 12.87 -32.57 1.27
N GLY A 276 12.80 -32.12 2.51
CA GLY A 276 13.96 -31.87 3.36
C GLY A 276 14.79 -30.63 3.01
N VAL A 277 14.37 -29.80 2.03
CA VAL A 277 15.03 -28.51 1.73
C VAL A 277 14.53 -27.43 2.69
N LEU A 278 13.22 -27.34 2.91
CA LEU A 278 12.62 -26.41 3.86
C LEU A 278 12.76 -26.95 5.29
N ILE A 279 13.28 -26.12 6.19
CA ILE A 279 13.48 -26.43 7.61
C ILE A 279 12.88 -25.32 8.47
N ASP A 280 12.56 -25.64 9.74
CA ASP A 280 12.23 -24.60 10.70
C ASP A 280 13.45 -23.71 11.01
N VAL A 281 13.20 -22.44 11.31
CA VAL A 281 14.29 -21.52 11.67
C VAL A 281 15.07 -21.97 12.90
N ASP A 282 14.41 -22.66 13.83
CA ASP A 282 15.04 -23.18 15.05
C ASP A 282 15.99 -24.35 14.77
N GLU A 283 15.83 -25.02 13.62
CA GLU A 283 16.73 -26.11 13.16
C GLU A 283 17.99 -25.59 12.46
N THR A 284 18.08 -24.30 12.15
CA THR A 284 19.25 -23.74 11.45
C THR A 284 20.57 -23.96 12.21
N SER A 285 20.53 -24.03 13.54
CA SER A 285 21.68 -24.34 14.39
C SER A 285 22.25 -25.75 14.19
N ASN A 286 21.50 -26.67 13.59
CA ASN A 286 21.94 -28.05 13.31
C ASN A 286 22.80 -28.16 12.04
N TYR A 287 22.97 -27.07 11.29
CA TYR A 287 23.68 -27.04 10.03
C TYR A 287 24.84 -26.03 10.08
N GLN A 288 25.85 -26.27 9.23
CA GLN A 288 26.92 -25.29 9.09
C GLN A 288 26.40 -23.99 8.42
N PRO A 289 26.95 -22.82 8.74
CA PRO A 289 26.52 -21.56 8.14
C PRO A 289 26.48 -21.59 6.61
N SER A 290 27.46 -22.21 5.96
CA SER A 290 27.51 -22.39 4.50
C SER A 290 26.38 -23.24 3.91
N GLN A 291 25.61 -23.91 4.73
CA GLN A 291 24.48 -24.76 4.31
C GLN A 291 23.12 -24.08 4.51
N ILE A 292 23.06 -22.83 4.95
CA ILE A 292 21.81 -22.16 5.31
C ILE A 292 21.52 -21.01 4.35
N VAL A 293 20.25 -20.92 3.95
CA VAL A 293 19.60 -19.77 3.32
C VAL A 293 18.40 -19.36 4.17
N ILE A 294 18.26 -18.07 4.45
CA ILE A 294 17.12 -17.52 5.17
C ILE A 294 16.38 -16.60 4.22
N ILE A 295 15.10 -16.88 3.96
CA ILE A 295 14.20 -15.99 3.21
C ILE A 295 13.40 -15.18 4.20
N THR A 296 13.40 -13.85 4.05
CA THR A 296 12.81 -12.96 5.05
C THR A 296 12.04 -11.79 4.41
N THR A 297 11.16 -11.18 5.19
CA THR A 297 10.54 -9.88 4.89
C THR A 297 11.44 -8.72 5.32
N GLY A 298 11.07 -7.49 4.95
CA GLY A 298 11.77 -6.28 5.38
C GLY A 298 12.66 -5.67 4.32
N SER A 299 12.43 -6.01 3.06
CA SER A 299 13.14 -5.41 1.92
C SER A 299 12.85 -3.90 1.76
N GLN A 300 11.84 -3.36 2.47
CA GLN A 300 11.46 -1.95 2.48
C GLN A 300 11.91 -1.19 3.74
N GLY A 301 12.65 -1.85 4.62
CA GLY A 301 13.20 -1.24 5.84
C GLY A 301 12.15 -0.92 6.92
N GLU A 302 10.95 -1.50 6.84
CA GLU A 302 9.88 -1.28 7.81
C GLU A 302 10.38 -1.65 9.23
N PRO A 303 10.15 -0.80 10.25
CA PRO A 303 10.77 -0.97 11.58
C PRO A 303 10.47 -2.31 12.25
N MET A 304 9.27 -2.87 12.03
CA MET A 304 8.83 -4.14 12.63
C MET A 304 9.11 -5.36 11.76
N SER A 305 9.70 -5.17 10.58
CA SER A 305 10.03 -6.27 9.68
C SER A 305 11.18 -7.13 10.19
N ALA A 306 11.25 -8.37 9.72
CA ALA A 306 12.25 -9.32 10.21
C ALA A 306 13.67 -8.87 9.91
N LEU A 307 13.99 -8.41 8.68
CA LEU A 307 15.34 -7.95 8.33
C LEU A 307 15.75 -6.73 9.15
N THR A 308 14.87 -5.72 9.30
CA THR A 308 15.18 -4.52 10.09
C THR A 308 15.46 -4.85 11.55
N ARG A 309 14.70 -5.79 12.12
CA ARG A 309 14.94 -6.26 13.49
C ARG A 309 16.26 -7.04 13.60
N MET A 310 16.62 -7.85 12.60
CA MET A 310 17.94 -8.50 12.53
C MET A 310 19.06 -7.45 12.46
N ALA A 311 18.92 -6.44 11.62
CA ALA A 311 19.90 -5.36 11.46
C ALA A 311 20.06 -4.48 12.72
N ASN A 312 19.05 -4.46 13.60
CA ASN A 312 19.09 -3.73 14.88
C ASN A 312 19.43 -4.64 16.08
N ASN A 313 19.80 -5.92 15.86
CA ASN A 313 20.01 -6.93 16.92
C ASN A 313 18.78 -7.14 17.84
N ASP A 314 17.58 -6.99 17.31
CA ASP A 314 16.30 -7.13 18.05
C ASP A 314 15.48 -8.34 17.57
N HIS A 315 16.02 -9.19 16.71
CA HIS A 315 15.32 -10.36 16.23
C HIS A 315 15.57 -11.57 17.13
N LYS A 316 14.50 -12.19 17.64
CA LYS A 316 14.58 -13.22 18.69
C LYS A 316 15.25 -14.53 18.27
N LYS A 317 15.22 -14.88 16.98
CA LYS A 317 15.65 -16.19 16.46
C LYS A 317 16.89 -16.15 15.57
N VAL A 318 17.16 -15.02 14.92
CA VAL A 318 18.27 -14.86 13.99
C VAL A 318 19.04 -13.59 14.28
N GLU A 319 20.33 -13.74 14.46
CA GLU A 319 21.32 -12.68 14.60
C GLU A 319 22.16 -12.63 13.32
N ILE A 320 22.51 -11.43 12.85
CA ILE A 320 23.44 -11.25 11.73
C ILE A 320 24.86 -11.51 12.22
N LEU A 321 25.57 -12.37 11.51
CA LEU A 321 26.96 -12.72 11.84
C LEU A 321 27.92 -12.07 10.83
N PRO A 322 29.15 -11.73 11.25
CA PRO A 322 30.18 -11.26 10.33
C PRO A 322 30.42 -12.27 9.19
N GLY A 323 30.39 -11.78 7.96
CA GLY A 323 30.55 -12.60 6.76
C GLY A 323 29.26 -13.26 6.25
N ASP A 324 28.09 -13.01 6.85
CA ASP A 324 26.81 -13.37 6.22
C ASP A 324 26.63 -12.55 4.94
N THR A 325 26.11 -13.17 3.90
CA THR A 325 25.71 -12.50 2.66
C THR A 325 24.23 -12.12 2.75
N VAL A 326 23.93 -10.83 2.75
CA VAL A 326 22.55 -10.32 2.80
C VAL A 326 22.16 -9.74 1.45
N ILE A 327 21.15 -10.32 0.80
CA ILE A 327 20.65 -9.87 -0.49
C ILE A 327 19.31 -9.17 -0.29
N ILE A 328 19.23 -7.87 -0.60
CA ILE A 328 17.97 -7.12 -0.59
C ILE A 328 17.41 -7.12 -2.01
N SER A 329 16.53 -8.08 -2.27
CA SER A 329 15.97 -8.35 -3.59
C SER A 329 14.67 -7.57 -3.82
N ALA A 330 14.76 -6.25 -3.69
CA ALA A 330 13.68 -5.29 -3.91
C ALA A 330 14.23 -3.91 -4.27
N THR A 331 13.43 -3.07 -4.90
CA THR A 331 13.67 -1.63 -5.02
C THR A 331 12.84 -0.92 -3.96
N PRO A 332 13.37 0.10 -3.26
CA PRO A 332 12.58 0.87 -2.31
C PRO A 332 11.33 1.46 -2.99
N ILE A 333 10.19 1.32 -2.33
CA ILE A 333 8.97 2.05 -2.68
C ILE A 333 9.22 3.53 -2.37
N PRO A 334 8.74 4.49 -3.19
CA PRO A 334 8.90 5.90 -2.91
C PRO A 334 8.50 6.26 -1.47
N GLY A 335 9.39 6.94 -0.74
CA GLY A 335 9.25 7.25 0.69
C GLY A 335 10.01 6.32 1.64
N ASN A 336 10.38 5.11 1.22
CA ASN A 336 11.10 4.15 2.09
C ASN A 336 12.64 4.20 1.94
N GLU A 337 13.18 5.06 1.10
CA GLU A 337 14.62 5.09 0.77
C GLU A 337 15.49 5.27 2.01
N LYS A 338 15.10 6.15 2.93
CA LYS A 338 15.83 6.40 4.19
C LYS A 338 15.84 5.18 5.12
N LEU A 339 14.70 4.49 5.21
CA LEU A 339 14.56 3.30 6.06
C LEU A 339 15.42 2.15 5.53
N VAL A 340 15.37 1.93 4.21
CA VAL A 340 16.19 0.91 3.54
C VAL A 340 17.68 1.23 3.70
N SER A 341 18.10 2.47 3.43
CA SER A 341 19.49 2.91 3.59
C SER A 341 19.99 2.67 5.02
N ARG A 342 19.20 3.04 6.03
CA ARG A 342 19.55 2.81 7.43
C ARG A 342 19.69 1.31 7.76
N THR A 343 18.82 0.48 7.23
CA THR A 343 18.88 -0.98 7.42
C THR A 343 20.18 -1.53 6.80
N ILE A 344 20.54 -1.10 5.59
CA ILE A 344 21.79 -1.46 4.91
C ILE A 344 23.01 -1.05 5.76
N ASP A 345 23.06 0.19 6.22
CA ASP A 345 24.17 0.67 7.08
C ASP A 345 24.33 -0.17 8.34
N ASN A 346 23.24 -0.55 8.98
CA ASN A 346 23.28 -1.39 10.17
C ASN A 346 23.77 -2.81 9.87
N LEU A 347 23.40 -3.40 8.73
CA LEU A 347 23.91 -4.70 8.29
C LEU A 347 25.43 -4.66 8.07
N TYR A 348 25.96 -3.60 7.43
CA TYR A 348 27.40 -3.42 7.27
C TYR A 348 28.13 -3.27 8.63
N LYS A 349 27.52 -2.56 9.60
CA LYS A 349 28.10 -2.45 10.96
C LYS A 349 28.20 -3.80 11.68
N LEU A 350 27.32 -4.74 11.35
CA LEU A 350 27.36 -6.11 11.86
C LEU A 350 28.34 -7.01 11.10
N GLY A 351 29.02 -6.50 10.07
CA GLY A 351 29.99 -7.22 9.27
C GLY A 351 29.40 -8.11 8.18
N ALA A 352 28.16 -7.86 7.79
CA ALA A 352 27.55 -8.54 6.65
C ALA A 352 28.07 -7.99 5.32
N ASP A 353 28.12 -8.85 4.29
CA ASP A 353 28.26 -8.46 2.89
C ASP A 353 26.88 -8.22 2.29
N VAL A 354 26.58 -6.97 1.89
CA VAL A 354 25.21 -6.58 1.50
C VAL A 354 25.12 -6.27 0.02
N ILE A 355 24.23 -6.99 -0.67
CA ILE A 355 23.95 -6.88 -2.11
C ILE A 355 22.54 -6.30 -2.29
N TYR A 356 22.44 -5.06 -2.78
CA TYR A 356 21.17 -4.34 -2.83
C TYR A 356 20.97 -3.46 -4.07
N GLU A 357 22.01 -3.22 -4.86
CA GLU A 357 21.90 -2.34 -6.02
C GLU A 357 21.19 -3.02 -7.19
N LYS A 358 20.36 -2.24 -7.89
CA LYS A 358 19.68 -2.70 -9.11
C LYS A 358 20.68 -3.11 -10.21
N SER A 359 21.85 -2.46 -10.25
CA SER A 359 22.97 -2.80 -11.13
C SER A 359 23.47 -4.24 -10.97
N ASN A 360 23.30 -4.81 -9.76
CA ASN A 360 23.66 -6.19 -9.46
C ASN A 360 22.61 -7.21 -9.95
N GLY A 361 21.52 -6.78 -10.58
CA GLY A 361 20.50 -7.67 -11.14
C GLY A 361 19.64 -8.38 -10.10
N VAL A 362 19.63 -7.92 -8.84
CA VAL A 362 18.88 -8.56 -7.74
C VAL A 362 17.38 -8.27 -7.76
N HIS A 363 16.92 -7.36 -8.63
CA HIS A 363 15.51 -7.00 -8.72
C HIS A 363 15.12 -6.59 -10.13
N VAL A 364 13.92 -7.02 -10.55
CA VAL A 364 13.21 -6.54 -11.74
C VAL A 364 11.79 -6.13 -11.36
N SER A 365 11.24 -5.15 -12.09
CA SER A 365 9.87 -4.68 -11.87
C SER A 365 8.84 -5.71 -12.34
N GLY A 366 7.66 -5.69 -11.73
CA GLY A 366 6.48 -6.42 -12.18
C GLY A 366 5.66 -5.69 -13.24
N HIS A 367 5.96 -4.40 -13.52
CA HIS A 367 5.15 -3.53 -14.39
C HIS A 367 5.80 -3.30 -15.74
N ALA A 368 4.97 -3.13 -16.76
CA ALA A 368 5.35 -2.88 -18.14
C ALA A 368 6.05 -1.53 -18.31
N SER A 369 7.19 -1.54 -19.02
CA SER A 369 7.87 -0.33 -19.49
C SER A 369 7.28 0.15 -20.83
N GLN A 370 7.78 1.27 -21.39
CA GLN A 370 7.16 1.97 -22.52
C GLN A 370 6.90 1.09 -23.74
N GLU A 371 7.82 0.21 -24.13
CA GLU A 371 7.63 -0.62 -25.32
C GLU A 371 6.58 -1.70 -25.11
N GLU A 372 6.47 -2.24 -23.90
CA GLU A 372 5.42 -3.21 -23.54
C GLU A 372 4.04 -2.53 -23.49
N ILE A 373 3.98 -1.31 -22.96
CA ILE A 373 2.78 -0.47 -22.96
C ILE A 373 2.32 -0.22 -24.40
N LYS A 374 3.23 0.18 -25.30
CA LYS A 374 2.92 0.37 -26.73
C LYS A 374 2.44 -0.92 -27.40
N MET A 375 3.04 -2.05 -27.05
CA MET A 375 2.58 -3.36 -27.54
C MET A 375 1.15 -3.68 -27.09
N MET A 376 0.80 -3.40 -25.82
CA MET A 376 -0.58 -3.58 -25.32
C MET A 376 -1.56 -2.73 -26.15
N HIS A 377 -1.28 -1.46 -26.38
CA HIS A 377 -2.11 -0.60 -27.22
C HIS A 377 -2.27 -1.14 -28.65
N ASN A 378 -1.20 -1.64 -29.25
CA ASN A 378 -1.22 -2.18 -30.61
C ASN A 378 -1.97 -3.53 -30.71
N LEU A 379 -1.93 -4.36 -29.68
CA LEU A 379 -2.69 -5.62 -29.61
C LEU A 379 -4.17 -5.34 -29.48
N VAL A 380 -4.53 -4.43 -28.57
CA VAL A 380 -5.92 -4.16 -28.18
C VAL A 380 -6.62 -3.18 -29.14
N ARG A 381 -5.88 -2.23 -29.70
CA ARG A 381 -6.38 -1.18 -30.64
C ARG A 381 -7.66 -0.49 -30.14
N PRO A 382 -7.64 0.08 -28.91
CA PRO A 382 -8.85 0.59 -28.27
C PRO A 382 -9.33 1.89 -28.94
N LYS A 383 -10.65 2.12 -28.94
CA LYS A 383 -11.23 3.39 -29.37
C LYS A 383 -10.93 4.51 -28.37
N PHE A 384 -11.05 4.21 -27.07
CA PHE A 384 -10.79 5.11 -25.95
C PHE A 384 -9.74 4.54 -25.03
N PHE A 385 -9.07 5.42 -24.29
CA PHE A 385 -8.04 5.05 -23.33
C PHE A 385 -8.19 5.80 -22.01
N MET A 386 -7.96 5.07 -20.92
CA MET A 386 -7.87 5.59 -19.57
C MET A 386 -6.66 4.97 -18.86
N PRO A 387 -5.57 5.73 -18.60
CA PRO A 387 -4.47 5.24 -17.79
C PRO A 387 -4.94 5.01 -16.34
N VAL A 388 -4.54 3.90 -15.74
CA VAL A 388 -4.83 3.54 -14.36
C VAL A 388 -3.57 3.13 -13.62
N HIS A 389 -3.64 2.97 -12.31
CA HIS A 389 -2.56 2.51 -11.44
C HIS A 389 -1.27 3.33 -11.57
N GLY A 390 -1.09 4.33 -10.73
CA GLY A 390 0.11 5.16 -10.68
C GLY A 390 -0.14 6.58 -10.21
N GLU A 391 0.94 7.26 -9.87
CA GLU A 391 0.92 8.68 -9.57
C GLU A 391 0.50 9.49 -10.81
N TYR A 392 0.04 10.71 -10.61
CA TYR A 392 -0.49 11.56 -11.70
C TYR A 392 0.49 11.72 -12.87
N ARG A 393 1.80 11.83 -12.59
CA ARG A 393 2.84 11.91 -13.64
C ARG A 393 2.88 10.65 -14.51
N HIS A 394 2.68 9.46 -13.91
CA HIS A 394 2.65 8.20 -14.65
C HIS A 394 1.44 8.15 -15.60
N LEU A 395 0.26 8.57 -15.12
CA LEU A 395 -0.96 8.65 -15.94
C LEU A 395 -0.79 9.59 -17.11
N VAL A 396 -0.18 10.76 -16.89
CA VAL A 396 0.12 11.74 -17.96
C VAL A 396 1.10 11.16 -18.97
N LYS A 397 2.17 10.49 -18.52
CA LYS A 397 3.16 9.88 -19.42
C LYS A 397 2.55 8.75 -20.23
N HIS A 398 1.70 7.92 -19.67
CA HIS A 398 1.00 6.89 -20.41
C HIS A 398 0.04 7.47 -21.44
N ALA A 399 -0.69 8.54 -21.10
CA ALA A 399 -1.52 9.27 -22.06
C ALA A 399 -0.70 9.84 -23.23
N GLN A 400 0.51 10.38 -22.97
CA GLN A 400 1.43 10.85 -24.01
C GLN A 400 1.92 9.70 -24.90
N LEU A 401 2.20 8.52 -24.34
CA LEU A 401 2.55 7.33 -25.14
C LEU A 401 1.40 6.93 -26.05
N ALA A 402 0.15 6.90 -25.57
CA ALA A 402 -1.01 6.60 -26.41
C ALA A 402 -1.15 7.60 -27.56
N GLN A 403 -0.96 8.91 -27.31
CA GLN A 403 -0.96 9.92 -28.36
C GLN A 403 0.17 9.71 -29.39
N SER A 404 1.35 9.29 -28.94
CA SER A 404 2.47 8.99 -29.85
C SER A 404 2.18 7.81 -30.80
N LEU A 405 1.24 6.95 -30.43
CA LEU A 405 0.71 5.87 -31.27
C LEU A 405 -0.43 6.31 -32.19
N GLY A 406 -0.77 7.60 -32.21
CA GLY A 406 -1.81 8.17 -33.06
C GLY A 406 -3.20 8.25 -32.43
N MET A 407 -3.36 7.95 -31.15
CA MET A 407 -4.66 8.10 -30.48
C MET A 407 -5.00 9.58 -30.29
N PRO A 408 -6.18 10.05 -30.75
CA PRO A 408 -6.60 11.43 -30.56
C PRO A 408 -6.71 11.80 -29.07
N ARG A 409 -6.33 13.02 -28.71
CA ARG A 409 -6.35 13.48 -27.31
C ARG A 409 -7.75 13.41 -26.68
N GLU A 410 -8.79 13.69 -27.45
CA GLU A 410 -10.20 13.61 -27.04
C GLU A 410 -10.68 12.19 -26.73
N ASN A 411 -9.96 11.17 -27.17
CA ASN A 411 -10.23 9.78 -26.87
C ASN A 411 -9.51 9.28 -25.61
N ILE A 412 -8.74 10.15 -24.93
CA ILE A 412 -8.00 9.82 -23.72
C ILE A 412 -8.58 10.60 -22.54
N VAL A 413 -8.94 9.88 -21.46
CA VAL A 413 -9.36 10.50 -20.22
C VAL A 413 -8.39 10.15 -19.09
N ILE A 414 -7.79 11.17 -18.48
CA ILE A 414 -7.04 11.01 -17.22
C ILE A 414 -8.03 11.29 -16.10
N GLY A 415 -8.40 10.23 -15.38
CA GLY A 415 -9.34 10.29 -14.26
C GLY A 415 -8.66 10.69 -12.95
N GLU A 416 -9.48 11.01 -11.96
CA GLU A 416 -9.11 11.17 -10.56
C GLU A 416 -10.01 10.28 -9.70
N ASN A 417 -9.58 9.94 -8.49
CA ASN A 417 -10.43 9.21 -7.55
C ASN A 417 -11.71 9.99 -7.27
N GLY A 418 -12.85 9.31 -7.32
CA GLY A 418 -14.18 9.91 -7.18
C GLY A 418 -14.76 10.53 -8.45
N ALA A 419 -14.01 10.63 -9.54
CA ALA A 419 -14.59 11.08 -10.82
C ALA A 419 -15.54 10.03 -11.38
N VAL A 420 -16.70 10.46 -11.87
CA VAL A 420 -17.62 9.63 -12.64
C VAL A 420 -17.29 9.78 -14.11
N ILE A 421 -16.61 8.79 -14.69
CA ILE A 421 -16.26 8.76 -16.10
C ILE A 421 -17.40 8.08 -16.86
N GLU A 422 -18.09 8.85 -17.67
CA GLU A 422 -19.18 8.37 -18.52
C GLU A 422 -18.61 7.86 -19.84
N LEU A 423 -18.86 6.59 -20.13
CA LEU A 423 -18.50 5.92 -21.38
C LEU A 423 -19.74 5.59 -22.19
N THR A 424 -19.77 6.05 -23.42
CA THR A 424 -20.74 5.66 -24.44
C THR A 424 -20.02 5.02 -25.63
N ARG A 425 -20.76 4.55 -26.62
CA ARG A 425 -20.15 4.05 -27.88
C ARG A 425 -19.32 5.12 -28.60
N ASN A 426 -19.62 6.40 -28.38
CA ASN A 426 -19.09 7.49 -29.19
C ASN A 426 -18.26 8.51 -28.42
N SER A 427 -18.29 8.48 -27.09
CA SER A 427 -17.62 9.46 -26.25
C SER A 427 -17.18 8.88 -24.91
N ILE A 428 -16.13 9.45 -24.35
CA ILE A 428 -15.69 9.25 -22.98
C ILE A 428 -15.44 10.61 -22.35
N GLY A 429 -15.82 10.81 -21.08
CA GLY A 429 -15.58 12.07 -20.38
C GLY A 429 -16.04 12.04 -18.93
N ILE A 430 -15.60 13.01 -18.14
CA ILE A 430 -16.00 13.16 -16.74
C ILE A 430 -17.36 13.85 -16.69
N SER A 431 -18.35 13.23 -16.04
CA SER A 431 -19.72 13.73 -15.95
C SER A 431 -20.15 14.15 -14.53
N GLY A 432 -19.37 13.79 -13.50
CA GLY A 432 -19.69 14.10 -12.11
C GLY A 432 -18.63 13.62 -11.14
N ARG A 433 -18.93 13.70 -9.85
CA ARG A 433 -18.06 13.20 -8.77
C ARG A 433 -18.89 12.50 -7.70
N VAL A 434 -18.28 11.53 -7.04
CA VAL A 434 -18.79 10.83 -5.84
C VAL A 434 -17.78 10.97 -4.70
N PRO A 435 -18.18 10.73 -3.46
CA PRO A 435 -17.23 10.61 -2.36
C PRO A 435 -16.17 9.55 -2.66
N ALA A 436 -14.92 9.92 -2.56
CA ALA A 436 -13.76 9.03 -2.65
C ALA A 436 -12.61 9.68 -1.90
N GLY A 437 -12.10 9.03 -0.90
CA GLY A 437 -11.08 9.57 -0.03
C GLY A 437 -10.19 8.49 0.56
N LYS A 438 -9.46 8.89 1.58
CA LYS A 438 -8.60 8.03 2.39
C LYS A 438 -9.32 7.76 3.72
N ILE A 439 -9.65 6.52 4.00
CA ILE A 439 -10.12 6.07 5.32
C ILE A 439 -8.93 5.51 6.06
N LEU A 440 -8.60 6.12 7.18
CA LEU A 440 -7.44 5.74 8.00
C LEU A 440 -7.83 4.61 8.94
N VAL A 441 -6.94 3.62 9.08
CA VAL A 441 -7.10 2.51 10.02
C VAL A 441 -5.96 2.57 11.03
N ASP A 442 -6.33 2.58 12.31
CA ASP A 442 -5.43 2.65 13.46
C ASP A 442 -5.87 1.59 14.48
N GLY A 443 -5.13 0.51 14.60
CA GLY A 443 -5.50 -0.64 15.42
C GLY A 443 -6.87 -1.23 15.02
N LEU A 444 -7.84 -1.14 15.91
CA LEU A 444 -9.22 -1.58 15.65
C LEU A 444 -10.12 -0.48 15.10
N GLY A 445 -9.66 0.78 15.13
CA GLY A 445 -10.39 1.94 14.64
C GLY A 445 -10.36 2.06 13.12
N VAL A 446 -11.50 2.29 12.50
CA VAL A 446 -11.62 2.47 11.05
C VAL A 446 -12.36 3.77 10.79
N GLY A 447 -11.64 4.80 10.31
CA GLY A 447 -12.21 6.09 9.95
C GLY A 447 -12.51 7.03 11.14
N ASP A 448 -12.11 6.66 12.34
CA ASP A 448 -12.23 7.49 13.55
C ASP A 448 -11.07 8.49 13.72
N VAL A 449 -9.97 8.27 13.02
CA VAL A 449 -8.84 9.21 12.95
C VAL A 449 -9.01 10.12 11.74
N GLY A 450 -9.21 11.42 11.98
CA GLY A 450 -9.30 12.44 10.95
C GLY A 450 -8.10 13.40 10.96
N ASN A 451 -8.16 14.43 10.10
CA ASN A 451 -7.10 15.44 9.94
C ASN A 451 -6.75 16.16 11.25
N ILE A 452 -7.72 16.32 12.17
CA ILE A 452 -7.49 16.96 13.47
C ILE A 452 -6.56 16.10 14.31
N VAL A 453 -6.84 14.80 14.40
CA VAL A 453 -6.03 13.85 15.19
C VAL A 453 -4.61 13.73 14.60
N LEU A 454 -4.48 13.66 13.28
CA LEU A 454 -3.17 13.64 12.62
C LEU A 454 -2.36 14.91 12.88
N ARG A 455 -3.01 16.08 12.81
CA ARG A 455 -2.37 17.35 13.13
C ARG A 455 -1.90 17.39 14.58
N ASP A 456 -2.70 16.91 15.50
CA ASP A 456 -2.36 16.87 16.93
C ASP A 456 -1.20 15.88 17.18
N ARG A 457 -1.21 14.70 16.57
CA ARG A 457 -0.09 13.74 16.62
C ARG A 457 1.19 14.36 16.07
N ARG A 458 1.12 15.08 14.94
CA ARG A 458 2.27 15.78 14.36
C ARG A 458 2.82 16.84 15.31
N GLN A 459 1.98 17.68 15.89
CA GLN A 459 2.39 18.69 16.86
C GLN A 459 3.03 18.04 18.10
N LEU A 460 2.44 16.98 18.64
CA LEU A 460 3.00 16.21 19.75
C LEU A 460 4.36 15.61 19.43
N SER A 461 4.54 15.11 18.21
CA SER A 461 5.82 14.48 17.80
C SER A 461 6.94 15.49 17.57
N GLN A 462 6.61 16.72 17.13
CA GLN A 462 7.58 17.77 16.81
C GLN A 462 7.97 18.60 18.03
N ASP A 463 6.99 19.06 18.78
CA ASP A 463 7.19 20.08 19.81
C ASP A 463 6.79 19.63 21.24
N GLY A 464 6.18 18.44 21.36
CA GLY A 464 5.75 17.89 22.64
C GLY A 464 4.49 18.53 23.19
N ILE A 465 4.25 18.30 24.49
CA ILE A 465 3.08 18.79 25.21
C ILE A 465 3.47 19.49 26.53
N MET A 466 2.70 20.53 26.87
CA MET A 466 2.73 21.23 28.15
C MET A 466 1.32 21.21 28.75
N ILE A 467 1.16 20.59 29.91
CA ILE A 467 -0.10 20.52 30.66
C ILE A 467 -0.01 21.55 31.78
N VAL A 468 -1.01 22.43 31.87
CA VAL A 468 -1.14 23.44 32.92
C VAL A 468 -2.33 23.09 33.79
N VAL A 469 -2.08 22.85 35.08
CA VAL A 469 -3.14 22.54 36.05
C VAL A 469 -3.28 23.72 37.02
N VAL A 470 -4.50 24.26 37.12
CA VAL A 470 -4.79 25.39 38.02
C VAL A 470 -6.15 25.20 38.66
N THR A 471 -6.26 25.55 39.94
CA THR A 471 -7.52 25.60 40.68
C THR A 471 -7.92 27.05 40.90
N ILE A 472 -9.14 27.41 40.52
CA ILE A 472 -9.67 28.75 40.65
C ILE A 472 -10.97 28.77 41.49
N GLU A 473 -11.26 29.89 42.10
CA GLU A 473 -12.53 30.11 42.78
C GLU A 473 -13.66 30.40 41.76
N LYS A 474 -14.79 29.71 41.92
CA LYS A 474 -15.88 29.66 40.93
C LYS A 474 -16.42 31.00 40.48
N ASN A 475 -16.53 32.01 41.37
CA ASN A 475 -17.19 33.26 41.09
C ASN A 475 -16.23 34.43 40.79
N THR A 476 -14.98 34.32 41.21
CA THR A 476 -13.99 35.39 41.12
C THR A 476 -12.85 35.06 40.13
N CYS A 477 -12.72 33.80 39.76
CA CYS A 477 -11.58 33.29 38.98
C CYS A 477 -10.21 33.49 39.63
N ASN A 478 -10.16 33.84 40.94
CA ASN A 478 -8.91 33.91 41.67
C ASN A 478 -8.23 32.54 41.79
N ILE A 479 -6.92 32.51 41.64
CA ILE A 479 -6.14 31.29 41.76
C ILE A 479 -6.13 30.83 43.21
N VAL A 480 -6.60 29.62 43.49
CA VAL A 480 -6.59 28.98 44.81
C VAL A 480 -5.38 28.08 44.98
N SER A 481 -4.98 27.39 43.90
CA SER A 481 -3.81 26.49 43.90
C SER A 481 -3.24 26.35 42.48
N GLY A 482 -1.91 26.19 42.39
CA GLY A 482 -1.18 26.14 41.13
C GLY A 482 -0.76 27.57 40.71
N PRO A 483 -0.41 27.78 39.39
CA PRO A 483 -0.41 26.80 38.30
C PRO A 483 0.72 25.80 38.41
N ASP A 484 0.38 24.52 38.27
CA ASP A 484 1.38 23.46 38.10
C ASP A 484 1.57 23.15 36.60
N ILE A 485 2.82 23.04 36.16
CA ILE A 485 3.12 22.80 34.76
C ILE A 485 3.88 21.49 34.61
N VAL A 486 3.33 20.58 33.79
CA VAL A 486 3.97 19.31 33.43
C VAL A 486 4.31 19.35 31.93
N SER A 487 5.56 19.03 31.61
CA SER A 487 6.03 19.00 30.21
C SER A 487 6.48 17.58 29.82
N ARG A 488 6.19 17.17 28.58
CA ARG A 488 6.69 15.93 27.95
C ARG A 488 7.05 16.20 26.49
N GLY A 489 8.24 15.75 26.09
CA GLY A 489 8.70 15.87 24.70
C GLY A 489 9.03 17.30 24.24
N PHE A 490 8.96 18.29 25.11
CA PHE A 490 9.23 19.71 24.76
C PHE A 490 10.61 20.16 25.22
N VAL A 491 10.87 20.17 26.54
CA VAL A 491 12.16 20.55 27.15
C VAL A 491 12.55 19.55 28.22
N TYR A 492 13.87 19.43 28.49
CA TYR A 492 14.34 18.68 29.64
C TYR A 492 14.17 19.53 30.90
N VAL A 493 13.15 19.20 31.69
CA VAL A 493 12.67 20.04 32.80
C VAL A 493 13.75 20.40 33.81
N ARG A 494 14.70 19.49 34.10
CA ARG A 494 15.81 19.73 35.04
C ARG A 494 16.80 20.82 34.60
N GLU A 495 16.87 21.12 33.30
CA GLU A 495 17.76 22.15 32.74
C GLU A 495 16.99 23.41 32.30
N ALA A 496 15.68 23.44 32.53
CA ALA A 496 14.79 24.49 32.07
C ALA A 496 13.92 25.07 33.22
N GLU A 497 14.46 25.06 34.46
CA GLU A 497 13.73 25.54 35.64
C GLU A 497 13.29 26.99 35.49
N ASP A 498 14.16 27.89 35.03
CA ASP A 498 13.84 29.31 34.81
C ASP A 498 12.71 29.50 33.76
N LEU A 499 12.71 28.67 32.71
CA LEU A 499 11.68 28.69 31.68
C LEU A 499 10.31 28.26 32.26
N MET A 500 10.33 27.24 33.12
CA MET A 500 9.11 26.70 33.74
C MET A 500 8.53 27.66 34.79
N GLU A 501 9.37 28.31 35.60
CA GLU A 501 8.92 29.34 36.55
C GLU A 501 8.35 30.54 35.83
N THR A 502 9.04 31.08 34.82
CA THR A 502 8.49 32.18 34.00
C THR A 502 7.17 31.77 33.29
N ALA A 503 7.05 30.52 32.88
CA ALA A 503 5.83 30.00 32.28
C ALA A 503 4.67 30.01 33.28
N LYS A 504 4.88 29.68 34.57
CA LYS A 504 3.86 29.77 35.62
C LYS A 504 3.41 31.24 35.81
N GLU A 505 4.38 32.18 35.95
CA GLU A 505 4.07 33.60 36.05
C GLU A 505 3.23 34.11 34.87
N LYS A 506 3.47 33.59 33.63
CA LYS A 506 2.68 33.94 32.44
C LYS A 506 1.25 33.44 32.52
N VAL A 507 1.02 32.26 33.14
CA VAL A 507 -0.33 31.73 33.39
C VAL A 507 -1.04 32.57 34.42
N GLU A 508 -0.39 32.90 35.54
CA GLU A 508 -0.94 33.75 36.59
C GLU A 508 -1.36 35.11 36.03
N GLN A 509 -0.47 35.81 35.31
CA GLN A 509 -0.77 37.08 34.65
C GLN A 509 -1.96 37.00 33.65
N ALA A 510 -2.11 35.85 32.96
CA ALA A 510 -3.22 35.67 32.03
C ALA A 510 -4.57 35.50 32.77
N LEU A 511 -4.56 34.77 33.89
CA LEU A 511 -5.74 34.54 34.71
C LEU A 511 -6.12 35.78 35.50
N ASP A 512 -5.18 36.54 36.08
CA ASP A 512 -5.42 37.81 36.77
C ASP A 512 -6.13 38.79 35.84
N LYS A 513 -5.69 38.94 34.60
CA LYS A 513 -6.36 39.75 33.59
C LYS A 513 -7.79 39.32 33.29
N CYS A 514 -8.04 38.02 33.32
CA CYS A 514 -9.40 37.49 33.13
C CYS A 514 -10.29 37.82 34.35
N ALA A 515 -9.75 37.69 35.56
CA ALA A 515 -10.44 38.03 36.80
C ALA A 515 -10.77 39.53 36.87
N GLU A 516 -9.81 40.42 36.55
CA GLU A 516 -10.03 41.88 36.46
C GLU A 516 -11.14 42.26 35.47
N ASN A 517 -11.30 41.49 34.38
CA ASN A 517 -12.34 41.73 33.38
C ASN A 517 -13.64 40.93 33.63
N ASN A 518 -13.78 40.29 34.79
CA ASN A 518 -14.91 39.44 35.17
C ASN A 518 -15.21 38.33 34.13
N VAL A 519 -14.19 37.78 33.50
CA VAL A 519 -14.32 36.69 32.54
C VAL A 519 -14.30 35.35 33.29
N THR A 520 -15.43 34.64 33.32
CA THR A 520 -15.60 33.38 34.02
C THR A 520 -15.81 32.20 33.07
N GLU A 521 -15.92 32.46 31.76
CA GLU A 521 -16.17 31.43 30.76
C GLU A 521 -14.92 30.54 30.53
N TRP A 522 -15.06 29.23 30.71
CA TRP A 522 -13.99 28.25 30.63
C TRP A 522 -13.23 28.24 29.28
N SER A 523 -13.96 28.43 28.21
CA SER A 523 -13.36 28.47 26.86
C SER A 523 -12.40 29.64 26.72
N VAL A 524 -12.78 30.82 27.28
CA VAL A 524 -11.99 32.06 27.25
C VAL A 524 -10.78 31.94 28.17
N LEU A 525 -10.95 31.43 29.39
CA LEU A 525 -9.84 31.18 30.33
C LEU A 525 -8.79 30.25 29.76
N LYS A 526 -9.21 29.09 29.20
CA LYS A 526 -8.31 28.16 28.52
C LYS A 526 -7.65 28.80 27.31
N GLY A 527 -8.34 29.62 26.56
CA GLY A 527 -7.80 30.41 25.44
C GLY A 527 -6.71 31.35 25.90
N ALA A 528 -6.96 32.16 26.96
CA ALA A 528 -6.02 33.10 27.52
C ALA A 528 -4.70 32.46 27.98
N ILE A 529 -4.80 31.35 28.71
CA ILE A 529 -3.62 30.56 29.12
C ILE A 529 -2.83 30.08 27.87
N ARG A 530 -3.53 29.49 26.89
CA ARG A 530 -2.92 28.96 25.67
C ARG A 530 -2.21 30.04 24.86
N ASP A 531 -2.83 31.20 24.70
CA ASP A 531 -2.30 32.31 23.91
C ASP A 531 -1.11 32.98 24.61
N SER A 532 -1.17 33.15 25.94
CA SER A 532 -0.09 33.72 26.73
C SER A 532 1.16 32.82 26.70
N LEU A 533 0.97 31.55 27.04
CA LEU A 533 2.08 30.56 27.01
C LEU A 533 2.60 30.31 25.59
N GLY A 534 1.74 30.19 24.60
CA GLY A 534 2.13 29.93 23.23
C GLY A 534 3.05 31.02 22.67
N ARG A 535 2.75 32.30 22.93
CA ARG A 535 3.61 33.43 22.57
C ARG A 535 4.93 33.40 23.32
N PHE A 536 4.90 33.29 24.63
CA PHE A 536 6.09 33.23 25.46
C PHE A 536 7.04 32.11 25.07
N LEU A 537 6.54 30.89 24.96
CA LEU A 537 7.34 29.72 24.61
C LEU A 537 7.95 29.84 23.20
N TYR A 538 7.17 30.34 22.23
CA TYR A 538 7.69 30.57 20.89
C TYR A 538 8.77 31.66 20.85
N GLU A 539 8.62 32.75 21.59
CA GLU A 539 9.64 33.80 21.68
C GLU A 539 10.96 33.25 22.26
N LYS A 540 10.85 32.43 23.30
CA LYS A 540 12.02 31.87 24.01
C LYS A 540 12.67 30.67 23.31
N THR A 541 11.86 29.80 22.67
CA THR A 541 12.36 28.50 22.20
C THR A 541 12.20 28.28 20.69
N ARG A 542 11.41 29.12 20.00
CA ARG A 542 10.98 28.93 18.61
C ARG A 542 10.20 27.64 18.38
N ARG A 543 9.68 27.00 19.44
CA ARG A 543 8.85 25.80 19.41
C ARG A 543 7.42 26.12 19.84
N ARG A 544 6.47 25.28 19.42
CA ARG A 544 5.03 25.45 19.71
C ARG A 544 4.44 24.17 20.29
N PRO A 545 4.77 23.82 21.55
CA PRO A 545 4.21 22.63 22.17
C PRO A 545 2.70 22.69 22.23
N MET A 546 2.03 21.54 22.26
CA MET A 546 0.62 21.47 22.54
C MET A 546 0.36 21.93 23.99
N ILE A 547 -0.40 22.99 24.18
CA ILE A 547 -0.72 23.50 25.52
C ILE A 547 -2.12 23.02 25.89
N LEU A 548 -2.21 22.26 27.00
CA LEU A 548 -3.45 21.69 27.54
C LEU A 548 -3.76 22.29 28.92
N PRO A 549 -4.59 23.36 29.00
CA PRO A 549 -5.04 23.90 30.29
C PRO A 549 -6.12 23.01 30.91
N ILE A 550 -5.88 22.59 32.16
CA ILE A 550 -6.82 21.90 33.04
C ILE A 550 -7.18 22.87 34.16
N ILE A 551 -8.41 23.37 34.17
CA ILE A 551 -8.92 24.28 35.17
C ILE A 551 -9.87 23.49 36.06
N MET A 552 -9.69 23.58 37.38
CA MET A 552 -10.59 23.07 38.40
C MET A 552 -11.24 24.23 39.16
N GLU A 553 -12.51 24.11 39.49
CA GLU A 553 -13.25 25.09 40.28
C GLU A 553 -13.52 24.56 41.67
N VAL A 554 -13.40 25.45 42.68
CA VAL A 554 -13.73 25.20 44.09
C VAL A 554 -14.63 26.28 44.63
#